data_2fae57704345d09f7aa1b9aa32cf1398
#
_entry.id   2fae57704345d09f7aa1b9aa32cf1398
#
_cell.length_a   1.000
_cell.length_b   1.000
_cell.length_c   1.000
_cell.angle_alpha   90.00
_cell.angle_beta   90.00
_cell.angle_gamma   90.00
#
_symmetry.space_group_name_H-M   'P 1'
#
loop_
_entity.id
_entity.type
_entity.pdbx_description
1 polymer ?
#
loop_
_entity_poly.entity_id
_entity_poly.type
_entity_poly.pdbx_seq_one_letter_code
_entity_poly.pdbx_strand_id
1 'polypeptide(L)'
;MEYPNVTVIGNTGSDLGLETVIVHEVGHNWFYGILGSNERTNAWMDEGLNSFNETRYFRTKYQDSIGFLEGMLPPKVRTLIEANKFPYQTTDLYAYMISARNTQDQPMQCHSNDFTNTTYGTIVYKKTAVAMNYLMNSLGEERFDKAMQDYYEAWKYKHPSPEDLQHALEQSTGKDLSWFF
;
A
#
# COMPACT_ATOMS: atom_id res chain seq x y z
N MET A 1 -7.28 4.40 12.19
CA MET A 1 -8.74 4.62 11.99
C MET A 1 -8.96 6.02 11.48
N GLU A 2 -9.51 6.09 10.33
CA GLU A 2 -9.51 7.20 9.36
C GLU A 2 -10.87 7.91 9.25
N TYR A 3 -11.59 8.02 10.34
CA TYR A 3 -12.91 8.68 10.34
C TYR A 3 -12.84 10.12 9.77
N PRO A 4 -13.85 10.58 9.04
CA PRO A 4 -13.89 11.93 8.51
C PRO A 4 -13.65 12.98 9.61
N ASN A 5 -12.62 13.80 9.42
CA ASN A 5 -12.19 14.86 10.36
C ASN A 5 -11.68 14.38 11.73
N VAL A 6 -11.55 13.06 11.95
CA VAL A 6 -11.03 12.49 13.20
C VAL A 6 -10.13 11.29 12.89
N THR A 7 -8.84 11.46 13.05
CA THR A 7 -7.87 10.37 12.95
C THR A 7 -7.56 9.80 14.33
N VAL A 8 -7.72 8.48 14.50
CA VAL A 8 -7.44 7.79 15.77
C VAL A 8 -6.17 6.97 15.63
N ILE A 9 -5.13 7.36 16.37
CA ILE A 9 -3.82 6.73 16.35
C ILE A 9 -3.58 6.02 17.68
N GLY A 10 -3.28 4.73 17.61
CA GLY A 10 -2.92 3.91 18.78
C GLY A 10 -1.45 4.06 19.18
N ASN A 11 -1.13 3.64 20.41
CA ASN A 11 0.27 3.54 20.82
C ASN A 11 0.89 2.28 20.19
N THR A 12 1.97 2.47 19.43
CA THR A 12 2.65 1.39 18.69
C THR A 12 3.90 0.86 19.39
N GLY A 13 4.28 1.46 20.51
CA GLY A 13 5.45 1.03 21.31
C GLY A 13 6.80 1.40 20.71
N SER A 14 6.87 2.04 19.55
CA SER A 14 8.11 2.54 18.94
C SER A 14 7.86 3.80 18.11
N ASP A 15 8.87 4.66 17.98
CA ASP A 15 8.77 5.90 17.21
C ASP A 15 8.52 5.61 15.73
N LEU A 16 9.21 4.62 15.16
CA LEU A 16 9.00 4.21 13.77
C LEU A 16 7.60 3.64 13.54
N GLY A 17 7.11 2.80 14.47
CA GLY A 17 5.75 2.29 14.38
C GLY A 17 4.71 3.40 14.52
N LEU A 18 4.92 4.38 15.39
CA LEU A 18 4.05 5.54 15.51
C LEU A 18 4.05 6.38 14.25
N GLU A 19 5.22 6.62 13.67
CA GLU A 19 5.34 7.34 12.39
C GLU A 19 4.62 6.60 11.27
N THR A 20 4.78 5.26 11.19
CA THR A 20 4.09 4.44 10.20
C THR A 20 2.57 4.64 10.27
N VAL A 21 2.00 4.51 11.47
CA VAL A 21 0.55 4.70 11.66
C VAL A 21 0.13 6.14 11.36
N ILE A 22 0.89 7.15 11.76
CA ILE A 22 0.59 8.55 11.44
C ILE A 22 0.54 8.77 9.92
N VAL A 23 1.55 8.30 9.20
CA VAL A 23 1.62 8.45 7.73
C VAL A 23 0.47 7.73 7.05
N HIS A 24 0.16 6.52 7.51
CA HIS A 24 -0.95 5.72 7.01
C HIS A 24 -2.30 6.43 7.22
N GLU A 25 -2.63 6.77 8.45
CA GLU A 25 -3.91 7.40 8.79
C GLU A 25 -4.09 8.79 8.16
N VAL A 26 -3.00 9.56 8.00
CA VAL A 26 -3.05 10.83 7.27
C VAL A 26 -3.25 10.62 5.78
N GLY A 27 -2.69 9.56 5.20
CA GLY A 27 -2.86 9.19 3.80
C GLY A 27 -4.32 8.93 3.41
N HIS A 28 -5.14 8.46 4.33
CA HIS A 28 -6.56 8.27 4.13
C HIS A 28 -7.36 9.57 3.88
N ASN A 29 -6.78 10.74 4.08
CA ASN A 29 -7.41 11.98 3.59
C ASN A 29 -7.52 12.00 2.05
N TRP A 30 -6.63 11.31 1.36
CA TRP A 30 -6.66 11.14 -0.11
C TRP A 30 -7.38 9.86 -0.51
N PHE A 31 -6.91 8.70 -0.03
CA PHE A 31 -7.51 7.39 -0.27
C PHE A 31 -8.56 7.13 0.80
N TYR A 32 -9.81 7.06 0.47
CA TYR A 32 -11.01 7.09 1.28
C TYR A 32 -11.63 8.50 1.38
N GLY A 33 -10.93 9.51 1.89
CA GLY A 33 -11.51 10.83 2.15
C GLY A 33 -11.87 11.59 0.88
N ILE A 34 -10.95 11.72 -0.07
CA ILE A 34 -11.15 12.44 -1.34
C ILE A 34 -11.50 11.48 -2.48
N LEU A 35 -10.83 10.34 -2.57
CA LEU A 35 -11.12 9.26 -3.50
C LEU A 35 -11.96 8.21 -2.78
N GLY A 36 -13.28 8.42 -2.72
CA GLY A 36 -14.21 7.66 -1.90
C GLY A 36 -14.57 6.30 -2.50
N SER A 37 -13.61 5.39 -2.66
CA SER A 37 -13.84 4.02 -3.11
C SER A 37 -14.68 3.21 -2.12
N ASN A 38 -15.26 2.11 -2.58
CA ASN A 38 -16.09 1.25 -1.73
C ASN A 38 -15.20 0.28 -0.93
N GLU A 39 -14.97 0.56 0.35
CA GLU A 39 -14.18 -0.25 1.26
C GLU A 39 -14.70 -1.68 1.48
N ARG A 40 -16.00 -1.91 1.25
CA ARG A 40 -16.60 -3.23 1.45
C ARG A 40 -16.29 -4.19 0.31
N THR A 41 -16.27 -3.69 -0.92
CA THR A 41 -16.05 -4.51 -2.10
C THR A 41 -14.64 -4.40 -2.66
N ASN A 42 -13.95 -3.29 -2.37
CA ASN A 42 -12.65 -2.98 -2.93
C ASN A 42 -11.72 -2.31 -1.88
N ALA A 43 -11.59 -2.92 -0.71
CA ALA A 43 -10.77 -2.39 0.40
C ALA A 43 -9.31 -2.08 -0.02
N TRP A 44 -8.78 -2.76 -1.02
CA TRP A 44 -7.44 -2.53 -1.55
C TRP A 44 -7.25 -1.14 -2.19
N MET A 45 -8.34 -0.52 -2.69
CA MET A 45 -8.28 0.84 -3.27
C MET A 45 -8.12 1.93 -2.21
N ASP A 46 -8.55 1.64 -1.02
CA ASP A 46 -8.35 2.47 0.16
C ASP A 46 -7.04 2.10 0.86
N GLU A 47 -7.02 1.04 1.61
CA GLU A 47 -5.93 0.58 2.46
C GLU A 47 -4.66 0.22 1.68
N GLY A 48 -4.84 -0.43 0.54
CA GLY A 48 -3.72 -0.93 -0.25
C GLY A 48 -2.98 0.18 -1.01
N LEU A 49 -3.70 1.10 -1.65
CA LEU A 49 -3.09 2.26 -2.30
C LEU A 49 -2.43 3.18 -1.27
N ASN A 50 -3.03 3.29 -0.10
CA ASN A 50 -2.47 4.05 1.02
C ASN A 50 -1.17 3.40 1.53
N SER A 51 -1.14 2.09 1.74
CA SER A 51 0.05 1.34 2.15
C SER A 51 1.19 1.42 1.12
N PHE A 52 0.86 1.41 -0.17
CA PHE A 52 1.85 1.64 -1.22
C PHE A 52 2.51 3.02 -1.09
N ASN A 53 1.74 4.07 -0.84
CA ASN A 53 2.27 5.42 -0.66
C ASN A 53 3.00 5.61 0.68
N GLU A 54 2.57 4.94 1.74
CA GLU A 54 3.31 4.82 3.01
C GLU A 54 4.73 4.30 2.75
N THR A 55 4.86 3.20 2.00
CA THR A 55 6.16 2.61 1.64
C THR A 55 7.03 3.59 0.83
N ARG A 56 6.43 4.36 -0.09
CA ARG A 56 7.13 5.41 -0.86
C ARG A 56 7.60 6.55 0.03
N TYR A 57 6.79 6.96 1.02
CA TYR A 57 7.20 7.96 2.01
C TYR A 57 8.46 7.51 2.75
N PHE A 58 8.48 6.28 3.27
CA PHE A 58 9.64 5.75 3.99
C PHE A 58 10.88 5.66 3.09
N ARG A 59 10.74 5.23 1.85
CA ARG A 59 11.82 5.22 0.86
C ARG A 59 12.38 6.62 0.62
N THR A 60 11.53 7.63 0.49
CA THR A 60 11.96 9.02 0.25
C THR A 60 12.62 9.64 1.47
N LYS A 61 12.01 9.47 2.64
CA LYS A 61 12.51 10.09 3.88
C LYS A 61 13.82 9.48 4.36
N TYR A 62 13.92 8.16 4.31
CA TYR A 62 15.02 7.42 4.92
C TYR A 62 16.07 6.92 3.93
N GLN A 63 15.82 6.99 2.62
CA GLN A 63 16.77 6.64 1.55
C GLN A 63 17.51 5.32 1.83
N ASP A 64 16.79 4.26 2.15
CA ASP A 64 17.31 2.94 2.53
C ASP A 64 18.15 2.92 3.83
N SER A 65 18.13 3.99 4.63
CA SER A 65 18.78 4.00 5.95
C SER A 65 18.07 3.15 7.00
N ILE A 66 16.78 2.83 6.78
CA ILE A 66 16.03 1.84 7.55
C ILE A 66 15.91 0.55 6.74
N GLY A 67 16.31 -0.54 7.37
CA GLY A 67 16.31 -1.85 6.71
C GLY A 67 15.04 -2.64 7.00
N PHE A 68 14.96 -3.77 6.30
CA PHE A 68 13.98 -4.81 6.57
C PHE A 68 13.97 -5.19 8.05
N LEU A 69 12.77 -5.33 8.62
CA LEU A 69 12.54 -5.64 10.04
C LEU A 69 13.04 -4.55 11.02
N GLU A 70 13.21 -3.31 10.56
CA GLU A 70 13.52 -2.18 11.44
C GLU A 70 12.39 -2.03 12.49
N GLY A 71 12.80 -1.88 13.76
CA GLY A 71 11.84 -1.83 14.88
C GLY A 71 11.24 -3.19 15.31
N MET A 72 11.34 -4.23 14.47
CA MET A 72 10.79 -5.58 14.80
C MET A 72 11.81 -6.49 15.49
N LEU A 73 13.09 -6.32 15.19
CA LEU A 73 14.16 -7.16 15.75
C LEU A 73 15.20 -6.32 16.49
N PRO A 74 15.81 -6.90 17.54
CA PRO A 74 16.93 -6.26 18.23
C PRO A 74 18.08 -5.95 17.27
N PRO A 75 18.82 -4.82 17.45
CA PRO A 75 19.90 -4.42 16.55
C PRO A 75 20.95 -5.50 16.28
N LYS A 76 21.35 -6.26 17.32
CA LYS A 76 22.31 -7.37 17.18
C LYS A 76 21.82 -8.47 16.24
N VAL A 77 20.53 -8.78 16.28
CA VAL A 77 19.94 -9.81 15.39
C VAL A 77 19.89 -9.28 13.97
N ARG A 78 19.48 -8.03 13.78
CA ARG A 78 19.46 -7.40 12.43
C ARG A 78 20.85 -7.37 11.79
N THR A 79 21.87 -7.06 12.57
CA THR A 79 23.26 -7.12 12.09
C THR A 79 23.69 -8.54 11.71
N LEU A 80 23.31 -9.53 12.52
CA LEU A 80 23.67 -10.94 12.28
C LEU A 80 23.06 -11.48 10.97
N ILE A 81 21.83 -11.12 10.67
CA ILE A 81 21.14 -11.53 9.43
C ILE A 81 21.33 -10.53 8.27
N GLU A 82 22.17 -9.53 8.47
CA GLU A 82 22.42 -8.48 7.47
C GLU A 82 21.14 -7.78 6.97
N ALA A 83 20.14 -7.60 7.84
CA ALA A 83 18.84 -7.04 7.51
C ALA A 83 18.93 -5.64 6.87
N ASN A 84 20.00 -4.91 7.14
CA ASN A 84 20.29 -3.61 6.56
C ASN A 84 20.58 -3.65 5.05
N LYS A 85 20.85 -4.83 4.48
CA LYS A 85 21.02 -4.99 3.02
C LYS A 85 19.69 -5.03 2.26
N PHE A 86 18.57 -5.15 2.96
CA PHE A 86 17.26 -5.21 2.37
C PHE A 86 16.49 -3.92 2.66
N PRO A 87 15.96 -3.25 1.63
CA PRO A 87 15.14 -2.05 1.82
C PRO A 87 13.90 -2.30 2.69
N TYR A 88 13.39 -1.26 3.34
CA TYR A 88 12.20 -1.34 4.20
C TYR A 88 10.99 -1.96 3.50
N GLN A 89 10.76 -1.61 2.24
CA GLN A 89 9.69 -2.15 1.40
C GLN A 89 9.72 -3.67 1.24
N THR A 90 10.86 -4.31 1.49
CA THR A 90 10.99 -5.77 1.47
C THR A 90 10.10 -6.43 2.52
N THR A 91 9.70 -5.70 3.57
CA THR A 91 8.78 -6.18 4.60
C THR A 91 7.43 -6.58 4.02
N ASP A 92 6.87 -5.78 3.11
CA ASP A 92 5.58 -6.07 2.48
C ASP A 92 5.68 -7.31 1.59
N LEU A 93 6.75 -7.40 0.81
CA LEU A 93 7.01 -8.57 -0.04
C LEU A 93 7.12 -9.86 0.79
N TYR A 94 7.90 -9.85 1.87
CA TYR A 94 8.06 -11.03 2.72
C TYR A 94 6.76 -11.41 3.42
N ALA A 95 6.00 -10.45 3.94
CA ALA A 95 4.71 -10.72 4.58
C ALA A 95 3.74 -11.39 3.58
N TYR A 96 3.65 -10.87 2.35
CA TYR A 96 2.85 -11.46 1.29
C TYR A 96 3.36 -12.85 0.89
N MET A 97 4.67 -13.04 0.68
CA MET A 97 5.24 -14.33 0.30
C MET A 97 4.98 -15.42 1.35
N ILE A 98 5.05 -15.09 2.63
CA ILE A 98 4.73 -16.03 3.71
C ILE A 98 3.26 -16.45 3.64
N SER A 99 2.35 -15.52 3.42
CA SER A 99 0.92 -15.81 3.26
C SER A 99 0.66 -16.70 2.04
N ALA A 100 1.24 -16.35 0.89
CA ALA A 100 1.09 -17.11 -0.35
C ALA A 100 1.67 -18.54 -0.22
N ARG A 101 2.83 -18.69 0.42
CA ARG A 101 3.44 -20.01 0.70
C ARG A 101 2.58 -20.90 1.59
N ASN A 102 1.82 -20.29 2.48
CA ASN A 102 0.89 -20.99 3.36
C ASN A 102 -0.48 -21.24 2.71
N THR A 103 -0.61 -21.10 1.40
CA THR A 103 -1.86 -21.26 0.65
C THR A 103 -2.98 -20.30 1.10
N GLN A 104 -2.61 -19.13 1.59
CA GLN A 104 -3.52 -18.08 2.05
C GLN A 104 -3.61 -16.91 1.06
N ASP A 105 -3.27 -17.13 -0.21
CA ASP A 105 -3.43 -16.10 -1.23
C ASP A 105 -4.88 -16.01 -1.69
N GLN A 106 -5.33 -14.77 -1.90
CA GLN A 106 -6.67 -14.44 -2.39
C GLN A 106 -6.58 -13.31 -3.43
N PRO A 107 -7.57 -13.16 -4.33
CA PRO A 107 -7.69 -11.97 -5.15
C PRO A 107 -7.82 -10.71 -4.26
N MET A 108 -7.25 -9.59 -4.71
CA MET A 108 -7.42 -8.30 -4.00
C MET A 108 -8.87 -7.80 -4.07
N GLN A 109 -9.56 -8.09 -5.17
CA GLN A 109 -10.96 -7.71 -5.42
C GLN A 109 -11.95 -8.70 -4.78
N CYS A 110 -11.78 -8.96 -3.50
CA CYS A 110 -12.76 -9.73 -2.72
C CYS A 110 -13.57 -8.77 -1.82
N HIS A 111 -14.79 -9.19 -1.48
CA HIS A 111 -15.55 -8.48 -0.46
C HIS A 111 -14.83 -8.59 0.90
N SER A 112 -14.83 -7.51 1.69
CA SER A 112 -14.11 -7.45 2.97
C SER A 112 -14.43 -8.61 3.92
N ASN A 113 -15.67 -9.13 3.89
CA ASN A 113 -16.08 -10.26 4.71
C ASN A 113 -15.52 -11.62 4.26
N ASP A 114 -14.96 -11.72 3.06
CA ASP A 114 -14.39 -12.96 2.53
C ASP A 114 -12.94 -13.19 2.98
N PHE A 115 -12.36 -12.20 3.62
CA PHE A 115 -11.04 -12.29 4.24
C PHE A 115 -11.13 -12.73 5.71
N THR A 116 -10.14 -13.49 6.15
CA THR A 116 -9.83 -13.59 7.58
C THR A 116 -9.05 -12.35 8.02
N ASN A 117 -8.93 -12.10 9.33
CA ASN A 117 -8.10 -10.99 9.82
C ASN A 117 -6.65 -11.05 9.29
N THR A 118 -6.10 -12.26 9.17
CA THR A 118 -4.74 -12.46 8.65
C THR A 118 -4.68 -12.17 7.15
N THR A 119 -5.58 -12.73 6.35
CA THR A 119 -5.58 -12.51 4.91
C THR A 119 -5.98 -11.09 4.54
N TYR A 120 -6.86 -10.44 5.31
CA TYR A 120 -7.13 -9.01 5.13
C TYR A 120 -5.84 -8.19 5.22
N GLY A 121 -5.09 -8.33 6.31
CA GLY A 121 -3.83 -7.60 6.49
C GLY A 121 -2.77 -7.92 5.43
N THR A 122 -2.66 -9.16 4.98
CA THR A 122 -1.62 -9.55 4.01
C THR A 122 -2.03 -9.29 2.55
N ILE A 123 -3.31 -9.41 2.19
CA ILE A 123 -3.77 -9.23 0.81
C ILE A 123 -4.12 -7.77 0.54
N VAL A 124 -4.98 -7.20 1.37
CA VAL A 124 -5.47 -5.82 1.13
C VAL A 124 -4.33 -4.80 1.24
N TYR A 125 -3.49 -4.91 2.26
CA TYR A 125 -2.37 -3.98 2.48
C TYR A 125 -1.11 -4.39 1.70
N LYS A 126 -0.56 -5.58 2.00
CA LYS A 126 0.80 -5.95 1.58
C LYS A 126 0.87 -6.39 0.12
N LYS A 127 -0.01 -7.29 -0.32
CA LYS A 127 -0.08 -7.71 -1.72
C LYS A 127 -0.34 -6.52 -2.63
N THR A 128 -1.25 -5.63 -2.26
CA THR A 128 -1.55 -4.43 -3.05
C THR A 128 -0.35 -3.50 -3.13
N ALA A 129 0.33 -3.22 -2.02
CA ALA A 129 1.55 -2.40 -2.05
C ALA A 129 2.63 -3.00 -2.96
N VAL A 130 2.82 -4.32 -2.92
CA VAL A 130 3.76 -5.04 -3.81
C VAL A 130 3.32 -4.95 -5.28
N ALA A 131 2.03 -5.17 -5.56
CA ALA A 131 1.48 -5.10 -6.92
C ALA A 131 1.62 -3.70 -7.51
N MET A 132 1.26 -2.65 -6.76
CA MET A 132 1.39 -1.26 -7.20
C MET A 132 2.85 -0.86 -7.41
N ASN A 133 3.76 -1.33 -6.57
CA ASN A 133 5.20 -1.13 -6.79
C ASN A 133 5.69 -1.82 -8.07
N TYR A 134 5.19 -3.02 -8.37
CA TYR A 134 5.48 -3.71 -9.62
C TYR A 134 4.95 -2.93 -10.83
N LEU A 135 3.72 -2.42 -10.77
CA LEU A 135 3.12 -1.59 -11.83
C LEU A 135 3.93 -0.32 -12.05
N MET A 136 4.28 0.39 -10.97
CA MET A 136 5.12 1.60 -11.03
C MET A 136 6.46 1.31 -11.71
N ASN A 137 7.12 0.23 -11.34
CA ASN A 137 8.40 -0.15 -11.95
C ASN A 137 8.27 -0.52 -13.44
N SER A 138 7.16 -1.14 -13.85
CA SER A 138 6.90 -1.51 -15.25
C SER A 138 6.60 -0.31 -16.14
N LEU A 139 5.97 0.72 -15.60
CA LEU A 139 5.63 1.95 -16.32
C LEU A 139 6.74 3.00 -16.29
N GLY A 140 7.61 2.94 -15.28
CA GLY A 140 8.52 4.00 -14.88
C GLY A 140 7.84 4.99 -13.92
N GLU A 141 8.58 5.41 -12.88
CA GLU A 141 8.04 6.20 -11.76
C GLU A 141 7.38 7.50 -12.21
N GLU A 142 8.02 8.28 -13.08
CA GLU A 142 7.47 9.56 -13.58
C GLU A 142 6.13 9.38 -14.31
N ARG A 143 6.03 8.36 -15.17
CA ARG A 143 4.79 8.08 -15.90
C ARG A 143 3.70 7.57 -14.98
N PHE A 144 4.04 6.70 -14.04
CA PHE A 144 3.12 6.22 -13.04
C PHE A 144 2.58 7.37 -12.18
N ASP A 145 3.44 8.25 -11.68
CA ASP A 145 3.06 9.38 -10.85
C ASP A 145 2.14 10.35 -11.61
N LYS A 146 2.44 10.62 -12.88
CA LYS A 146 1.56 11.44 -13.72
C LYS A 146 0.18 10.78 -13.87
N ALA A 147 0.14 9.48 -14.10
CA ALA A 147 -1.12 8.75 -14.25
C ALA A 147 -1.95 8.73 -12.96
N MET A 148 -1.30 8.59 -11.80
CA MET A 148 -1.99 8.69 -10.50
C MET A 148 -2.49 10.12 -10.21
N GLN A 149 -1.79 11.15 -10.65
CA GLN A 149 -2.26 12.54 -10.57
C GLN A 149 -3.47 12.77 -11.48
N ASP A 150 -3.46 12.24 -12.70
CA ASP A 150 -4.60 12.32 -13.62
C ASP A 150 -5.83 11.59 -13.08
N TYR A 151 -5.61 10.40 -12.49
CA TYR A 151 -6.66 9.68 -11.76
C TYR A 151 -7.25 10.51 -10.62
N TYR A 152 -6.39 11.10 -9.78
CA TYR A 152 -6.83 11.98 -8.69
C TYR A 152 -7.66 13.16 -9.21
N GLU A 153 -7.19 13.87 -10.24
CA GLU A 153 -7.92 15.02 -10.81
C GLU A 153 -9.27 14.63 -11.40
N ALA A 154 -9.36 13.47 -12.03
CA ALA A 154 -10.60 12.98 -12.61
C ALA A 154 -11.62 12.51 -11.56
N TRP A 155 -11.13 11.95 -10.44
CA TRP A 155 -11.96 11.22 -9.49
C TRP A 155 -12.05 11.85 -8.10
N LYS A 156 -11.34 12.93 -7.80
CA LYS A 156 -11.48 13.63 -6.52
C LYS A 156 -12.93 14.01 -6.24
N TYR A 157 -13.36 13.75 -5.01
CA TYR A 157 -14.73 13.96 -4.50
C TYR A 157 -15.79 13.09 -5.19
N LYS A 158 -15.38 11.94 -5.74
CA LYS A 158 -16.26 10.94 -6.34
C LYS A 158 -16.00 9.57 -5.74
N HIS A 159 -16.67 8.55 -6.28
CA HIS A 159 -16.61 7.16 -5.80
C HIS A 159 -16.05 6.25 -6.91
N PRO A 160 -14.72 6.22 -7.13
CA PRO A 160 -14.14 5.41 -8.18
C PRO A 160 -14.20 3.91 -7.87
N SER A 161 -14.38 3.12 -8.91
CA SER A 161 -14.24 1.68 -8.93
C SER A 161 -12.81 1.26 -9.37
N PRO A 162 -12.45 -0.04 -9.25
CA PRO A 162 -11.21 -0.57 -9.85
C PRO A 162 -11.10 -0.31 -11.35
N GLU A 163 -12.21 -0.44 -12.07
CA GLU A 163 -12.28 -0.20 -13.51
C GLU A 163 -12.01 1.27 -13.85
N ASP A 164 -12.45 2.19 -13.01
CA ASP A 164 -12.20 3.63 -13.18
C ASP A 164 -10.73 3.96 -12.98
N LEU A 165 -10.08 3.33 -12.00
CA LEU A 165 -8.64 3.44 -11.80
C LEU A 165 -7.88 2.87 -13.02
N GLN A 166 -8.23 1.66 -13.46
CA GLN A 166 -7.64 1.05 -14.65
C GLN A 166 -7.74 1.99 -15.86
N HIS A 167 -8.94 2.44 -16.20
CA HIS A 167 -9.18 3.34 -17.34
C HIS A 167 -8.39 4.64 -17.24
N ALA A 168 -8.34 5.25 -16.07
CA ALA A 168 -7.57 6.49 -15.86
C ALA A 168 -6.07 6.26 -16.09
N LEU A 169 -5.52 5.16 -15.57
CA LEU A 169 -4.12 4.83 -15.80
C LEU A 169 -3.83 4.48 -17.27
N GLU A 170 -4.71 3.72 -17.93
CA GLU A 170 -4.58 3.39 -19.35
C GLU A 170 -4.64 4.65 -20.24
N GLN A 171 -5.58 5.56 -19.99
CA GLN A 171 -5.70 6.82 -20.72
C GLN A 171 -4.45 7.70 -20.56
N SER A 172 -3.95 7.82 -19.35
CA SER A 172 -2.78 8.66 -19.06
C SER A 172 -1.48 8.07 -19.60
N THR A 173 -1.31 6.75 -19.54
CA THR A 173 -0.07 6.08 -19.94
C THR A 173 -0.04 5.66 -21.41
N GLY A 174 -1.20 5.54 -22.07
CA GLY A 174 -1.36 4.97 -23.40
C GLY A 174 -1.02 3.47 -23.45
N LYS A 175 -1.08 2.75 -22.34
CA LYS A 175 -0.76 1.32 -22.22
C LYS A 175 -2.00 0.52 -21.87
N ASP A 176 -2.12 -0.68 -22.43
CA ASP A 176 -3.07 -1.68 -21.98
C ASP A 176 -2.57 -2.26 -20.65
N LEU A 177 -3.39 -2.13 -19.61
CA LEU A 177 -3.10 -2.61 -18.26
C LEU A 177 -4.02 -3.76 -17.85
N SER A 178 -4.82 -4.31 -18.75
CA SER A 178 -5.74 -5.43 -18.48
C SER A 178 -5.05 -6.67 -17.90
N TRP A 179 -3.77 -6.86 -18.17
CA TRP A 179 -2.94 -7.92 -17.59
C TRP A 179 -2.68 -7.74 -16.10
N PHE A 180 -2.81 -6.53 -15.58
CA PHE A 180 -2.56 -6.20 -14.18
C PHE A 180 -3.83 -6.24 -13.35
N PHE A 181 -4.94 -5.72 -13.88
CA PHE A 181 -6.24 -5.67 -13.21
C PHE A 181 -7.05 -6.93 -13.45
#